data_8b9650d676f3cc973f2b2c17ac8bda06
#
_entry.id   8b9650d676f3cc973f2b2c17ac8bda06
#
_cell.length_a   1.000
_cell.length_b   1.000
_cell.length_c   1.000
_cell.angle_alpha   90.00
_cell.angle_beta   90.00
_cell.angle_gamma   90.00
#
_symmetry.space_group_name_H-M   'P 1'
#
loop_
_entity.id
_entity.type
_entity.pdbx_description
1 polymer ?
#
loop_
_entity_poly.entity_id
_entity_poly.type
_entity_poly.pdbx_seq_one_letter_code
_entity_poly.pdbx_strand_id
1 'polypeptide(L)'
;MRLKYHFNSLTFVNRFQKNKDITNNGEGKSFSMIFIRNILFVVVFGIGINTIFFFHLNYNDYNIFAQETNDNNDLSIENLIKSGSPILGNLDAPVTILDFSDFQCPNCGRYVKNTEPILNETYIQTGKASLVYKYFPVVGFDSMNPALAGQCSQEQGLFWQFHKLLFANQKQIDSGWVSKDNLKNFASQIPGLDLQKFSECLDSEHYKDHINKDLDMAKKYQLRATPSFIIVKNDDADRTDPDILTGAHPFPSFAAIIDEKLENKQ
;
A
#
# COMPACT_ATOMS: atom_id res chain seq x y z
N MET A 1 -53.57 -19.50 13.33
CA MET A 1 -52.92 -19.42 14.64
C MET A 1 -51.85 -18.34 14.55
N ARG A 2 -52.16 -17.12 15.01
CA ARG A 2 -51.29 -15.94 14.96
C ARG A 2 -50.53 -15.85 16.28
N LEU A 3 -49.21 -15.84 16.24
CA LEU A 3 -48.38 -15.47 17.38
C LEU A 3 -47.72 -14.12 17.09
N LYS A 4 -48.21 -13.12 17.87
CA LYS A 4 -47.62 -11.78 17.97
C LYS A 4 -46.44 -11.85 18.93
N TYR A 5 -45.30 -11.36 18.52
CA TYR A 5 -44.26 -10.99 19.46
C TYR A 5 -44.19 -9.48 19.58
N HIS A 6 -44.38 -9.02 20.80
CA HIS A 6 -44.25 -7.62 21.22
C HIS A 6 -42.78 -7.22 21.29
N PHE A 7 -42.46 -6.13 20.64
CA PHE A 7 -41.21 -5.39 20.82
C PHE A 7 -41.42 -4.44 22.01
N ASN A 8 -40.64 -4.64 23.09
CA ASN A 8 -40.49 -3.64 24.13
C ASN A 8 -39.23 -2.82 23.82
N SER A 9 -39.48 -1.58 23.41
CA SER A 9 -38.50 -0.50 23.44
C SER A 9 -38.49 0.11 24.83
N LEU A 10 -37.35 0.21 25.48
CA LEU A 10 -37.14 1.17 26.55
C LEU A 10 -35.65 1.49 26.75
N THR A 11 -35.30 2.70 26.34
CA THR A 11 -34.45 3.69 27.05
C THR A 11 -32.99 3.35 27.35
N PHE A 12 -32.12 3.92 26.53
CA PHE A 12 -30.86 4.49 26.99
C PHE A 12 -30.56 5.75 26.16
N VAL A 13 -31.29 6.83 26.50
CA VAL A 13 -30.91 8.20 26.11
C VAL A 13 -30.65 8.97 27.39
N ASN A 14 -29.60 9.77 27.37
CA ASN A 14 -29.20 10.77 28.35
C ASN A 14 -28.08 10.39 29.33
N ARG A 15 -26.85 10.68 28.89
CA ARG A 15 -25.91 11.42 29.74
C ARG A 15 -24.67 11.83 28.94
N PHE A 16 -24.71 12.99 28.30
CA PHE A 16 -23.54 13.84 28.07
C PHE A 16 -23.98 15.09 27.30
N GLN A 17 -24.59 15.97 28.07
CA GLN A 17 -24.75 17.36 27.64
C GLN A 17 -24.53 18.23 28.87
N LYS A 18 -23.33 18.81 28.99
CA LYS A 18 -23.03 20.10 29.62
C LYS A 18 -21.52 20.29 29.72
N ASN A 19 -20.96 21.05 28.80
CA ASN A 19 -20.19 22.25 29.14
C ASN A 19 -19.87 22.96 27.83
N LYS A 20 -20.64 23.99 27.59
CA LYS A 20 -20.36 25.07 26.65
C LYS A 20 -19.81 26.24 27.46
N ASP A 21 -18.94 27.00 26.81
CA ASP A 21 -18.51 28.32 27.11
C ASP A 21 -17.26 28.47 28.00
N ILE A 22 -16.14 28.77 27.38
CA ILE A 22 -15.29 29.91 27.69
C ILE A 22 -14.57 30.35 26.41
N THR A 23 -14.81 31.60 26.07
CA THR A 23 -14.30 32.35 24.94
C THR A 23 -12.87 32.86 25.17
N ASN A 24 -12.13 32.94 24.01
CA ASN A 24 -11.15 33.97 23.63
C ASN A 24 -9.87 34.22 24.45
N ASN A 25 -8.79 34.10 23.76
CA ASN A 25 -7.82 35.11 23.30
C ASN A 25 -6.40 34.54 23.16
N GLY A 26 -5.92 34.64 21.95
CA GLY A 26 -4.62 35.02 21.41
C GLY A 26 -3.36 34.68 22.21
N GLU A 27 -2.42 34.27 21.40
CA GLU A 27 -0.97 34.29 21.55
C GLU A 27 -0.30 32.92 21.58
N GLY A 28 0.44 32.68 20.51
CA GLY A 28 1.32 31.53 20.36
C GLY A 28 2.41 31.53 21.42
N LYS A 29 2.54 30.41 22.10
CA LYS A 29 3.77 30.02 22.79
C LYS A 29 4.02 28.55 22.55
N SER A 30 5.07 28.34 21.82
CA SER A 30 5.85 27.11 21.74
C SER A 30 6.03 26.53 23.16
N PHE A 31 5.38 25.37 23.42
CA PHE A 31 5.67 24.60 24.62
C PHE A 31 6.83 23.64 24.32
N SER A 32 8.04 24.16 24.57
CA SER A 32 9.23 23.34 24.75
C SER A 32 9.02 22.47 26.00
N MET A 33 8.84 21.16 25.80
CA MET A 33 8.80 20.21 26.91
C MET A 33 10.21 19.79 27.31
N ILE A 34 10.90 20.67 27.99
CA ILE A 34 12.04 20.33 28.83
C ILE A 34 11.48 20.18 30.24
N PHE A 35 11.30 18.96 30.72
CA PHE A 35 11.32 18.61 32.14
C PHE A 35 11.00 17.11 32.31
N ILE A 36 12.01 16.24 32.22
CA ILE A 36 12.12 15.11 33.16
C ILE A 36 13.61 14.98 33.50
N ARG A 37 13.97 15.68 34.52
CA ARG A 37 15.25 15.60 35.17
C ARG A 37 15.14 14.55 36.28
N ASN A 38 15.98 13.53 36.18
CA ASN A 38 16.42 12.67 37.28
C ASN A 38 15.35 12.12 38.24
N ILE A 39 14.84 10.94 37.96
CA ILE A 39 14.22 10.10 38.99
C ILE A 39 15.32 9.21 39.59
N LEU A 40 15.75 9.59 40.76
CA LEU A 40 16.64 8.82 41.61
C LEU A 40 15.81 7.74 42.32
N PHE A 41 15.87 6.50 41.86
CA PHE A 41 15.34 5.38 42.65
C PHE A 41 16.41 4.92 43.65
N VAL A 42 16.22 5.28 44.89
CA VAL A 42 16.98 4.69 46.01
C VAL A 42 16.21 3.49 46.51
N VAL A 43 16.70 2.30 46.20
CA VAL A 43 16.22 1.08 46.85
C VAL A 43 17.15 0.78 48.02
N VAL A 44 16.66 1.01 49.24
CA VAL A 44 17.36 0.65 50.47
C VAL A 44 16.93 -0.78 50.80
N PHE A 45 17.81 -1.75 50.56
CA PHE A 45 17.72 -3.06 51.21
C PHE A 45 18.56 -3.02 52.49
N GLY A 46 17.89 -3.19 53.60
CA GLY A 46 18.57 -3.35 54.89
C GLY A 46 19.22 -4.74 54.97
N ILE A 47 20.45 -4.75 55.20
CA ILE A 47 21.38 -5.56 56.02
C ILE A 47 22.75 -5.55 55.33
N GLY A 48 23.57 -4.62 55.77
CA GLY A 48 25.02 -4.75 55.89
C GLY A 48 25.82 -5.20 54.65
N ILE A 49 25.96 -4.36 53.65
CA ILE A 49 27.18 -4.11 52.89
C ILE A 49 26.91 -2.94 51.93
N ASN A 50 27.66 -1.84 52.12
CA ASN A 50 27.63 -0.67 51.25
C ASN A 50 28.29 -1.01 49.89
N THR A 51 27.51 -1.30 48.87
CA THR A 51 27.96 -1.20 47.49
C THR A 51 26.96 -0.35 46.73
N ILE A 52 27.38 0.89 46.43
CA ILE A 52 26.64 1.79 45.55
C ILE A 52 26.93 1.34 44.12
N PHE A 53 25.97 0.64 43.50
CA PHE A 53 26.01 0.39 42.05
C PHE A 53 25.51 1.64 41.31
N PHE A 54 26.41 2.40 40.71
CA PHE A 54 26.07 3.41 39.72
C PHE A 54 25.77 2.71 38.40
N PHE A 55 24.50 2.54 38.08
CA PHE A 55 24.11 2.26 36.70
C PHE A 55 24.23 3.54 35.91
N HIS A 56 25.30 3.68 35.16
CA HIS A 56 25.38 4.61 34.05
C HIS A 56 24.55 4.00 32.90
N LEU A 57 23.27 4.40 32.80
CA LEU A 57 22.53 4.21 31.58
C LEU A 57 23.12 5.17 30.54
N ASN A 58 23.85 4.60 29.60
CA ASN A 58 24.30 5.33 28.43
C ASN A 58 23.07 5.84 27.67
N TYR A 59 22.88 7.15 27.67
CA TYR A 59 21.80 7.87 26.98
C TYR A 59 21.82 7.66 25.43
N ASN A 60 22.84 6.99 24.91
CA ASN A 60 23.00 6.75 23.48
C ASN A 60 22.19 5.54 22.95
N ASP A 61 21.64 4.69 23.84
CA ASP A 61 20.89 3.51 23.39
C ASP A 61 19.39 3.77 23.11
N TYR A 62 18.87 4.96 23.46
CA TYR A 62 17.45 5.29 23.21
C TYR A 62 17.18 5.93 21.85
N ASN A 63 18.22 6.26 21.06
CA ASN A 63 18.05 6.86 19.73
C ASN A 63 17.83 5.83 18.61
N ILE A 64 17.74 4.53 18.92
CA ILE A 64 17.54 3.48 17.92
C ILE A 64 16.05 3.29 17.57
N PHE A 65 15.12 3.82 18.38
CA PHE A 65 13.68 3.64 18.16
C PHE A 65 12.90 4.87 17.67
N ALA A 66 13.58 5.97 17.39
CA ALA A 66 12.94 7.17 16.82
C ALA A 66 13.67 7.62 15.55
N GLN A 67 14.04 6.69 14.70
CA GLN A 67 14.14 7.01 13.29
C GLN A 67 12.71 6.85 12.73
N GLU A 68 11.84 7.84 13.01
CA GLU A 68 10.82 8.21 12.05
C GLU A 68 11.60 8.44 10.75
N THR A 69 11.67 7.41 9.93
CA THR A 69 11.99 7.60 8.53
C THR A 69 10.94 8.60 8.05
N ASN A 70 11.36 9.84 7.85
CA ASN A 70 10.61 10.79 7.04
C ASN A 70 10.54 10.17 5.64
N ASP A 71 9.60 9.24 5.50
CA ASP A 71 9.39 8.44 4.30
C ASP A 71 8.54 9.24 3.30
N ASN A 72 8.97 10.50 3.06
CA ASN A 72 8.45 11.31 1.97
C ASN A 72 8.93 10.82 0.60
N ASN A 73 9.71 9.73 0.58
CA ASN A 73 10.38 9.23 -0.62
C ASN A 73 9.94 7.83 -1.04
N ASP A 74 8.77 7.37 -0.60
CA ASP A 74 8.23 6.05 -0.95
C ASP A 74 7.92 5.88 -2.46
N LEU A 75 7.72 7.00 -3.19
CA LEU A 75 7.60 7.01 -4.64
C LEU A 75 8.96 7.07 -5.36
N SER A 76 10.08 7.11 -4.65
CA SER A 76 11.39 7.09 -5.30
C SER A 76 11.60 5.78 -6.05
N ILE A 77 12.29 5.86 -7.18
CA ILE A 77 12.64 4.67 -7.98
C ILE A 77 13.39 3.65 -7.14
N GLU A 78 14.30 4.11 -6.28
CA GLU A 78 15.07 3.23 -5.40
C GLU A 78 14.17 2.44 -4.44
N ASN A 79 13.16 3.08 -3.84
CA ASN A 79 12.21 2.40 -2.96
C ASN A 79 11.26 1.48 -3.73
N LEU A 80 10.85 1.86 -4.94
CA LEU A 80 10.03 1.00 -5.80
C LEU A 80 10.79 -0.26 -6.22
N ILE A 81 12.09 -0.15 -6.57
CA ILE A 81 12.96 -1.30 -6.85
C ILE A 81 13.12 -2.17 -5.59
N LYS A 82 13.48 -1.57 -4.47
CA LYS A 82 13.70 -2.30 -3.21
C LYS A 82 12.42 -2.99 -2.71
N SER A 83 11.26 -2.46 -3.05
CA SER A 83 9.99 -3.09 -2.68
C SER A 83 9.74 -4.41 -3.39
N GLY A 84 10.43 -4.72 -4.49
CA GLY A 84 10.20 -5.92 -5.30
C GLY A 84 8.87 -5.92 -6.06
N SER A 85 8.26 -4.76 -6.25
CA SER A 85 7.01 -4.63 -7.03
C SER A 85 7.22 -4.99 -8.51
N PRO A 86 6.22 -5.56 -9.18
CA PRO A 86 6.32 -5.87 -10.61
C PRO A 86 6.43 -4.59 -11.45
N ILE A 87 7.42 -4.57 -12.34
CA ILE A 87 7.73 -3.42 -13.18
C ILE A 87 7.60 -3.82 -14.65
N LEU A 88 6.93 -2.97 -15.44
CA LEU A 88 6.88 -3.04 -16.90
C LEU A 88 7.61 -1.85 -17.49
N GLY A 89 8.54 -2.10 -18.39
CA GLY A 89 9.38 -1.06 -18.99
C GLY A 89 10.68 -0.81 -18.23
N ASN A 90 11.28 0.37 -18.46
CA ASN A 90 12.54 0.78 -17.86
C ASN A 90 12.29 1.79 -16.74
N LEU A 91 12.83 1.55 -15.54
CA LEU A 91 12.72 2.49 -14.42
C LEU A 91 13.50 3.80 -14.63
N ASP A 92 14.46 3.83 -15.57
CA ASP A 92 15.12 5.07 -15.99
C ASP A 92 14.24 5.95 -16.89
N ALA A 93 13.04 5.48 -17.25
CA ALA A 93 12.07 6.27 -18.01
C ALA A 93 11.72 7.56 -17.24
N PRO A 94 11.51 8.70 -17.93
CA PRO A 94 11.28 9.99 -17.25
C PRO A 94 9.97 10.03 -16.43
N VAL A 95 9.01 9.15 -16.71
CA VAL A 95 7.72 9.09 -16.00
C VAL A 95 7.50 7.69 -15.40
N THR A 96 7.01 7.62 -14.18
CA THR A 96 6.55 6.36 -13.56
C THR A 96 5.05 6.42 -13.26
N ILE A 97 4.36 5.35 -13.63
CA ILE A 97 2.94 5.12 -13.36
C ILE A 97 2.83 4.00 -12.33
N LEU A 98 2.30 4.28 -11.14
CA LEU A 98 1.97 3.26 -10.16
C LEU A 98 0.50 2.87 -10.34
N ASP A 99 0.23 1.61 -10.65
CA ASP A 99 -1.11 1.04 -10.85
C ASP A 99 -1.55 0.27 -9.61
N PHE A 100 -2.42 0.86 -8.82
CA PHE A 100 -3.05 0.24 -7.65
C PHE A 100 -4.30 -0.54 -8.07
N SER A 101 -4.14 -1.83 -8.21
CA SER A 101 -5.16 -2.70 -8.81
C SER A 101 -5.51 -3.92 -7.95
N ASP A 102 -6.72 -4.45 -8.21
CA ASP A 102 -7.24 -5.68 -7.62
C ASP A 102 -7.66 -6.63 -8.77
N PHE A 103 -7.19 -7.87 -8.73
CA PHE A 103 -7.51 -8.86 -9.76
C PHE A 103 -9.00 -9.20 -9.84
N GLN A 104 -9.78 -8.98 -8.77
CA GLN A 104 -11.22 -9.16 -8.78
C GLN A 104 -12.00 -7.93 -9.25
N CYS A 105 -11.35 -6.76 -9.40
CA CYS A 105 -12.03 -5.53 -9.77
C CYS A 105 -12.43 -5.53 -11.27
N PRO A 106 -13.72 -5.41 -11.61
CA PRO A 106 -14.16 -5.34 -13.01
C PRO A 106 -13.61 -4.12 -13.75
N ASN A 107 -13.40 -3.00 -13.05
CA ASN A 107 -12.81 -1.80 -13.62
C ASN A 107 -11.32 -1.99 -13.93
N CYS A 108 -10.57 -2.73 -13.10
CA CYS A 108 -9.20 -3.10 -13.39
C CYS A 108 -9.12 -3.97 -14.64
N GLY A 109 -10.00 -4.98 -14.76
CA GLY A 109 -10.09 -5.77 -15.97
C GLY A 109 -10.42 -4.95 -17.23
N ARG A 110 -11.25 -3.92 -17.10
CA ARG A 110 -11.56 -3.00 -18.20
C ARG A 110 -10.34 -2.16 -18.61
N TYR A 111 -9.59 -1.65 -17.65
CA TYR A 111 -8.35 -0.92 -17.89
C TYR A 111 -7.31 -1.81 -18.59
N VAL A 112 -7.04 -2.99 -18.07
CA VAL A 112 -6.09 -3.96 -18.63
C VAL A 112 -6.46 -4.36 -20.06
N LYS A 113 -7.76 -4.46 -20.36
CA LYS A 113 -8.22 -4.82 -21.70
C LYS A 113 -8.13 -3.68 -22.71
N ASN A 114 -8.47 -2.46 -22.30
CA ASN A 114 -8.76 -1.37 -23.24
C ASN A 114 -7.70 -0.25 -23.24
N THR A 115 -7.01 -0.03 -22.12
CA THR A 115 -6.10 1.13 -21.96
C THR A 115 -4.65 0.69 -21.83
N GLU A 116 -4.35 -0.31 -21.00
CA GLU A 116 -2.99 -0.78 -20.74
C GLU A 116 -2.22 -1.16 -22.03
N PRO A 117 -2.80 -1.87 -23.01
CA PRO A 117 -2.07 -2.22 -24.24
C PRO A 117 -1.62 -1.00 -25.04
N ILE A 118 -2.47 0.03 -25.15
CA ILE A 118 -2.15 1.26 -25.87
C ILE A 118 -1.10 2.06 -25.11
N LEU A 119 -1.23 2.13 -23.77
CA LEU A 119 -0.27 2.77 -22.89
C LEU A 119 1.11 2.11 -22.98
N ASN A 120 1.14 0.77 -22.99
CA ASN A 120 2.35 -0.02 -23.16
C ASN A 120 3.04 0.27 -24.50
N GLU A 121 2.31 0.22 -25.60
CA GLU A 121 2.85 0.46 -26.95
C GLU A 121 3.36 1.90 -27.11
N THR A 122 2.61 2.89 -26.59
CA THR A 122 2.88 4.31 -26.84
C THR A 122 3.99 4.86 -25.95
N TYR A 123 4.01 4.50 -24.66
CA TYR A 123 4.89 5.12 -23.68
C TYR A 123 5.90 4.15 -23.05
N ILE A 124 5.49 2.90 -22.74
CA ILE A 124 6.35 2.00 -21.97
C ILE A 124 7.42 1.37 -22.88
N GLN A 125 7.01 0.79 -24.01
CA GLN A 125 7.96 0.20 -24.97
C GLN A 125 8.87 1.24 -25.62
N THR A 126 8.43 2.50 -25.68
CA THR A 126 9.22 3.62 -26.21
C THR A 126 10.15 4.23 -25.18
N GLY A 127 10.16 3.74 -23.93
CA GLY A 127 11.02 4.22 -22.84
C GLY A 127 10.62 5.59 -22.28
N LYS A 128 9.43 6.08 -22.59
CA LYS A 128 8.91 7.37 -22.09
C LYS A 128 8.30 7.25 -20.70
N ALA A 129 7.74 6.09 -20.38
CA ALA A 129 7.20 5.79 -19.06
C ALA A 129 7.53 4.36 -18.62
N SER A 130 7.45 4.11 -17.32
CA SER A 130 7.40 2.77 -16.71
C SER A 130 6.08 2.59 -15.97
N LEU A 131 5.66 1.33 -15.82
CA LEU A 131 4.48 0.95 -15.04
C LEU A 131 4.92 0.05 -13.88
N VAL A 132 4.53 0.41 -12.67
CA VAL A 132 4.78 -0.37 -11.45
C VAL A 132 3.45 -0.82 -10.89
N TYR A 133 3.25 -2.13 -10.81
CA TYR A 133 2.03 -2.69 -10.25
C TYR A 133 2.08 -2.63 -8.71
N LYS A 134 0.98 -2.18 -8.11
CA LYS A 134 0.77 -2.10 -6.68
C LYS A 134 -0.49 -2.87 -6.30
N TYR A 135 -0.37 -3.74 -5.32
CA TYR A 135 -1.48 -4.57 -4.89
C TYR A 135 -2.46 -3.76 -4.02
N PHE A 136 -3.72 -3.70 -4.45
CA PHE A 136 -4.78 -3.05 -3.68
C PHE A 136 -6.00 -3.95 -3.54
N PRO A 137 -5.88 -5.10 -2.82
CA PRO A 137 -6.90 -6.13 -2.70
C PRO A 137 -8.04 -5.72 -1.75
N VAL A 138 -8.99 -4.90 -2.23
CA VAL A 138 -10.08 -4.32 -1.43
C VAL A 138 -11.49 -4.61 -1.97
N VAL A 139 -11.58 -5.31 -3.10
CA VAL A 139 -12.86 -5.50 -3.80
C VAL A 139 -13.61 -6.73 -3.33
N GLY A 140 -12.91 -7.87 -3.18
CA GLY A 140 -13.50 -9.13 -2.75
C GLY A 140 -12.89 -9.66 -1.44
N PHE A 141 -13.61 -10.55 -0.76
CA PHE A 141 -13.15 -11.15 0.49
C PHE A 141 -11.88 -11.99 0.32
N ASP A 142 -11.72 -12.59 -0.87
CA ASP A 142 -10.57 -13.41 -1.21
C ASP A 142 -9.57 -12.72 -2.16
N SER A 143 -9.68 -11.40 -2.35
CA SER A 143 -8.76 -10.60 -3.20
C SER A 143 -7.30 -10.65 -2.75
N MET A 144 -7.04 -10.96 -1.48
CA MET A 144 -5.68 -11.20 -0.98
C MET A 144 -5.00 -12.38 -1.68
N ASN A 145 -5.74 -13.45 -2.00
CA ASN A 145 -5.17 -14.64 -2.64
C ASN A 145 -4.52 -14.34 -3.99
N PRO A 146 -5.19 -13.69 -4.96
CA PRO A 146 -4.56 -13.39 -6.23
C PRO A 146 -3.45 -12.33 -6.12
N ALA A 147 -3.47 -11.44 -5.12
CA ALA A 147 -2.38 -10.53 -4.84
C ALA A 147 -1.11 -11.29 -4.42
N LEU A 148 -1.24 -12.22 -3.46
CA LEU A 148 -0.15 -13.10 -3.04
C LEU A 148 0.37 -13.95 -4.21
N ALA A 149 -0.52 -14.54 -4.99
CA ALA A 149 -0.17 -15.33 -6.17
C ALA A 149 0.58 -14.50 -7.23
N GLY A 150 0.16 -13.26 -7.44
CA GLY A 150 0.86 -12.32 -8.31
C GLY A 150 2.30 -12.09 -7.86
N GLN A 151 2.53 -11.84 -6.56
CA GLN A 151 3.88 -11.63 -6.05
C GLN A 151 4.71 -12.92 -6.05
N CYS A 152 4.11 -14.09 -5.81
CA CYS A 152 4.80 -15.36 -5.97
C CYS A 152 5.22 -15.64 -7.43
N SER A 153 4.45 -15.17 -8.41
CA SER A 153 4.85 -15.23 -9.81
C SER A 153 5.94 -14.20 -10.16
N GLN A 154 5.95 -13.04 -9.48
CA GLN A 154 6.99 -12.02 -9.61
C GLN A 154 8.35 -12.51 -9.13
N GLU A 155 8.40 -13.27 -8.06
CA GLU A 155 9.64 -13.90 -7.56
C GLU A 155 10.34 -14.73 -8.64
N GLN A 156 9.56 -15.29 -9.58
CA GLN A 156 10.06 -16.05 -10.71
C GLN A 156 10.18 -15.23 -12.01
N GLY A 157 9.95 -13.90 -11.95
CA GLY A 157 10.00 -13.00 -13.13
C GLY A 157 8.84 -13.19 -14.09
N LEU A 158 7.73 -13.82 -13.66
CA LEU A 158 6.60 -14.21 -14.52
C LEU A 158 5.30 -13.49 -14.15
N PHE A 159 5.39 -12.36 -13.44
CA PHE A 159 4.20 -11.59 -13.02
C PHE A 159 3.34 -11.17 -14.21
N TRP A 160 3.90 -10.59 -15.26
CA TRP A 160 3.11 -10.04 -16.37
C TRP A 160 2.39 -11.11 -17.18
N GLN A 161 2.95 -12.33 -17.26
CA GLN A 161 2.28 -13.49 -17.82
C GLN A 161 1.10 -13.92 -16.94
N PHE A 162 1.30 -13.96 -15.63
CA PHE A 162 0.27 -14.30 -14.66
C PHE A 162 -0.83 -13.24 -14.61
N HIS A 163 -0.48 -11.96 -14.59
CA HIS A 163 -1.38 -10.81 -14.65
C HIS A 163 -2.31 -10.89 -15.86
N LYS A 164 -1.73 -11.04 -17.06
CA LYS A 164 -2.50 -11.17 -18.30
C LYS A 164 -3.45 -12.36 -18.27
N LEU A 165 -2.98 -13.50 -17.76
CA LEU A 165 -3.78 -14.72 -17.68
C LEU A 165 -4.96 -14.55 -16.72
N LEU A 166 -4.74 -13.97 -15.54
CA LEU A 166 -5.80 -13.75 -14.57
C LEU A 166 -6.86 -12.78 -15.08
N PHE A 167 -6.49 -11.62 -15.60
CA PHE A 167 -7.47 -10.67 -16.13
C PHE A 167 -8.21 -11.18 -17.36
N ALA A 168 -7.57 -12.01 -18.20
CA ALA A 168 -8.24 -12.66 -19.32
C ALA A 168 -9.30 -13.69 -18.87
N ASN A 169 -9.16 -14.24 -17.66
CA ASN A 169 -10.06 -15.23 -17.08
C ASN A 169 -10.90 -14.68 -15.92
N GLN A 170 -10.94 -13.35 -15.74
CA GLN A 170 -11.66 -12.71 -14.66
C GLN A 170 -13.14 -13.12 -14.64
N LYS A 171 -13.63 -13.46 -13.44
CA LYS A 171 -15.02 -13.83 -13.20
C LYS A 171 -15.67 -12.88 -12.18
N GLN A 172 -16.89 -13.21 -11.79
CA GLN A 172 -17.62 -12.46 -10.77
C GLN A 172 -16.84 -12.42 -9.44
N ILE A 173 -16.89 -11.27 -8.76
CA ILE A 173 -16.31 -11.06 -7.43
C ILE A 173 -16.84 -12.13 -6.48
N ASP A 174 -15.94 -12.68 -5.65
CA ASP A 174 -16.25 -13.67 -4.61
C ASP A 174 -16.93 -14.94 -5.11
N SER A 175 -16.77 -15.28 -6.38
CA SER A 175 -17.29 -16.53 -6.95
C SER A 175 -16.38 -17.75 -6.73
N GLY A 176 -15.31 -17.59 -5.91
CA GLY A 176 -14.33 -18.64 -5.64
C GLY A 176 -13.32 -18.89 -6.77
N TRP A 177 -13.34 -18.09 -7.83
CA TRP A 177 -12.44 -18.27 -8.98
C TRP A 177 -10.97 -17.98 -8.66
N VAL A 178 -10.70 -17.20 -7.58
CA VAL A 178 -9.37 -16.90 -7.05
C VAL A 178 -9.04 -17.68 -5.78
N SER A 179 -9.65 -18.86 -5.57
CA SER A 179 -9.19 -19.80 -4.55
C SER A 179 -7.73 -20.21 -4.81
N LYS A 180 -6.97 -20.55 -3.76
CA LYS A 180 -5.55 -20.96 -3.89
C LYS A 180 -5.40 -22.09 -4.91
N ASP A 181 -6.30 -23.07 -4.94
CA ASP A 181 -6.27 -24.18 -5.91
C ASP A 181 -6.46 -23.70 -7.35
N ASN A 182 -7.42 -22.80 -7.59
CA ASN A 182 -7.63 -22.23 -8.91
C ASN A 182 -6.41 -21.39 -9.37
N LEU A 183 -5.79 -20.64 -8.44
CA LEU A 183 -4.59 -19.87 -8.73
C LEU A 183 -3.39 -20.75 -9.09
N LYS A 184 -3.22 -21.92 -8.43
CA LYS A 184 -2.23 -22.92 -8.80
C LYS A 184 -2.53 -23.51 -10.19
N ASN A 185 -3.80 -23.74 -10.51
CA ASN A 185 -4.21 -24.20 -11.85
C ASN A 185 -3.92 -23.14 -12.93
N PHE A 186 -4.09 -21.84 -12.64
CA PHE A 186 -3.66 -20.77 -13.56
C PHE A 186 -2.14 -20.74 -13.71
N ALA A 187 -1.40 -20.82 -12.59
CA ALA A 187 0.07 -20.82 -12.60
C ALA A 187 0.65 -21.97 -13.41
N SER A 188 0.04 -23.17 -13.38
CA SER A 188 0.48 -24.34 -14.15
C SER A 188 0.40 -24.15 -15.67
N GLN A 189 -0.34 -23.14 -16.15
CA GLN A 189 -0.47 -22.82 -17.57
C GLN A 189 0.63 -21.87 -18.08
N ILE A 190 1.48 -21.36 -17.17
CA ILE A 190 2.53 -20.39 -17.53
C ILE A 190 3.84 -21.14 -17.83
N PRO A 191 4.33 -21.08 -19.06
CA PRO A 191 5.58 -21.74 -19.41
C PRO A 191 6.76 -21.21 -18.58
N GLY A 192 7.53 -22.12 -18.01
CA GLY A 192 8.71 -21.79 -17.22
C GLY A 192 8.46 -21.47 -15.74
N LEU A 193 7.20 -21.44 -15.29
CA LEU A 193 6.87 -21.25 -13.89
C LEU A 193 7.11 -22.57 -13.13
N ASP A 194 7.90 -22.52 -12.05
CA ASP A 194 8.05 -23.61 -11.09
C ASP A 194 6.82 -23.67 -10.17
N LEU A 195 5.92 -24.59 -10.47
CA LEU A 195 4.65 -24.71 -9.78
C LEU A 195 4.81 -25.13 -8.31
N GLN A 196 5.88 -25.86 -7.94
CA GLN A 196 6.12 -26.24 -6.57
C GLN A 196 6.51 -25.02 -5.75
N LYS A 197 7.48 -24.22 -6.21
CA LYS A 197 7.88 -22.96 -5.54
C LYS A 197 6.72 -22.00 -5.43
N PHE A 198 5.97 -21.82 -6.51
CA PHE A 198 4.78 -20.97 -6.50
C PHE A 198 3.76 -21.43 -5.45
N SER A 199 3.49 -22.74 -5.36
CA SER A 199 2.52 -23.29 -4.42
C SER A 199 2.98 -23.10 -2.97
N GLU A 200 4.25 -23.37 -2.65
CA GLU A 200 4.83 -23.18 -1.33
C GLU A 200 4.78 -21.69 -0.92
N CYS A 201 5.12 -20.78 -1.83
CA CYS A 201 5.03 -19.33 -1.62
C CYS A 201 3.59 -18.89 -1.33
N LEU A 202 2.62 -19.34 -2.13
CA LEU A 202 1.20 -18.96 -2.00
C LEU A 202 0.58 -19.53 -0.72
N ASP A 203 0.87 -20.81 -0.39
CA ASP A 203 0.30 -21.49 0.78
C ASP A 203 0.82 -20.88 2.09
N SER A 204 2.10 -20.50 2.13
CA SER A 204 2.71 -19.83 3.28
C SER A 204 2.35 -18.36 3.42
N GLU A 205 1.64 -17.76 2.46
CA GLU A 205 1.34 -16.33 2.39
C GLU A 205 2.61 -15.46 2.51
N HIS A 206 3.72 -15.92 1.92
CA HIS A 206 5.07 -15.36 2.10
C HIS A 206 5.14 -13.84 1.90
N TYR A 207 4.35 -13.30 0.96
CA TYR A 207 4.37 -11.88 0.61
C TYR A 207 3.25 -11.05 1.25
N LYS A 208 2.61 -11.52 2.32
CA LYS A 208 1.52 -10.79 2.98
C LYS A 208 1.94 -9.41 3.45
N ASP A 209 3.14 -9.28 4.05
CA ASP A 209 3.67 -8.00 4.51
C ASP A 209 3.99 -7.05 3.35
N HIS A 210 4.42 -7.59 2.19
CA HIS A 210 4.60 -6.80 0.98
C HIS A 210 3.27 -6.20 0.51
N ILE A 211 2.21 -7.02 0.43
CA ILE A 211 0.88 -6.55 0.04
C ILE A 211 0.33 -5.52 1.04
N ASN A 212 0.57 -5.72 2.34
CA ASN A 212 0.17 -4.76 3.37
C ASN A 212 0.86 -3.41 3.21
N LYS A 213 2.13 -3.36 2.81
CA LYS A 213 2.85 -2.10 2.51
C LYS A 213 2.23 -1.37 1.33
N ASP A 214 1.79 -2.07 0.30
CA ASP A 214 1.08 -1.46 -0.83
C ASP A 214 -0.29 -0.90 -0.40
N LEU A 215 -1.01 -1.60 0.49
CA LEU A 215 -2.24 -1.09 1.12
C LEU A 215 -1.99 0.17 1.96
N ASP A 216 -0.89 0.22 2.73
CA ASP A 216 -0.54 1.39 3.52
C ASP A 216 -0.15 2.58 2.61
N MET A 217 0.54 2.31 1.50
CA MET A 217 0.82 3.33 0.48
C MET A 217 -0.49 3.87 -0.14
N ALA A 218 -1.42 2.99 -0.54
CA ALA A 218 -2.72 3.40 -1.05
C ALA A 218 -3.48 4.28 -0.05
N LYS A 219 -3.43 3.94 1.24
CA LYS A 219 -4.02 4.70 2.32
C LYS A 219 -3.35 6.07 2.51
N LYS A 220 -2.01 6.13 2.46
CA LYS A 220 -1.23 7.38 2.55
C LYS A 220 -1.65 8.35 1.45
N TYR A 221 -1.83 7.88 0.22
CA TYR A 221 -2.31 8.68 -0.91
C TYR A 221 -3.84 8.78 -0.99
N GLN A 222 -4.55 8.35 0.04
CA GLN A 222 -6.01 8.43 0.17
C GLN A 222 -6.77 7.79 -1.01
N LEU A 223 -6.19 6.75 -1.61
CA LEU A 223 -6.84 6.01 -2.69
C LEU A 223 -8.03 5.23 -2.11
N ARG A 224 -9.19 5.27 -2.80
CA ARG A 224 -10.45 4.70 -2.28
C ARG A 224 -11.15 3.76 -3.25
N ALA A 225 -10.58 3.54 -4.41
CA ALA A 225 -11.15 2.68 -5.45
C ALA A 225 -10.04 2.07 -6.31
N THR A 226 -10.37 1.00 -7.01
CA THR A 226 -9.50 0.35 -8.00
C THR A 226 -10.09 0.40 -9.42
N PRO A 227 -9.26 0.53 -10.44
CA PRO A 227 -7.85 0.89 -10.35
C PRO A 227 -7.68 2.36 -9.90
N SER A 228 -6.57 2.67 -9.25
CA SER A 228 -6.12 4.05 -9.04
C SER A 228 -4.67 4.16 -9.47
N PHE A 229 -4.32 5.28 -10.08
CA PHE A 229 -2.99 5.50 -10.63
C PHE A 229 -2.35 6.71 -9.99
N ILE A 230 -1.07 6.59 -9.61
CA ILE A 230 -0.23 7.71 -9.21
C ILE A 230 0.82 7.87 -10.32
N ILE A 231 0.87 9.06 -10.94
CA ILE A 231 1.77 9.34 -12.07
C ILE A 231 2.76 10.41 -11.62
N VAL A 232 4.05 10.07 -11.65
CA VAL A 232 5.12 10.93 -11.18
C VAL A 232 6.19 11.12 -12.26
N LYS A 233 6.83 12.28 -12.26
CA LYS A 233 8.05 12.54 -13.01
C LYS A 233 9.26 12.07 -12.20
N ASN A 234 10.21 11.39 -12.83
CA ASN A 234 11.31 10.73 -12.12
C ASN A 234 12.46 11.66 -11.74
N ASP A 235 12.60 12.80 -12.39
CA ASP A 235 13.63 13.80 -12.15
C ASP A 235 13.25 14.87 -11.10
N ASP A 236 11.98 14.89 -10.66
CA ASP A 236 11.55 15.77 -9.58
C ASP A 236 12.10 15.27 -8.23
N ALA A 237 13.03 16.03 -7.65
CA ALA A 237 13.68 15.69 -6.38
C ALA A 237 12.66 15.52 -5.23
N ASP A 238 11.52 16.19 -5.30
CA ASP A 238 10.53 16.22 -4.24
C ASP A 238 9.33 15.32 -4.47
N ARG A 239 8.98 14.95 -5.71
CA ARG A 239 7.77 14.16 -6.06
C ARG A 239 6.55 14.46 -5.19
N THR A 240 6.43 15.72 -4.79
CA THR A 240 5.47 16.19 -3.79
C THR A 240 4.08 16.41 -4.36
N ASP A 241 3.95 16.46 -5.69
CA ASP A 241 2.67 16.70 -6.38
C ASP A 241 2.42 15.64 -7.47
N PRO A 242 2.07 14.40 -7.08
CA PRO A 242 1.74 13.36 -8.04
C PRO A 242 0.35 13.59 -8.63
N ASP A 243 0.18 13.33 -9.93
CA ASP A 243 -1.14 13.23 -10.53
C ASP A 243 -1.81 11.92 -10.14
N ILE A 244 -3.07 12.00 -9.72
CA ILE A 244 -3.85 10.84 -9.32
C ILE A 244 -5.07 10.67 -10.25
N LEU A 245 -5.16 9.51 -10.90
CA LEU A 245 -6.35 9.09 -11.63
C LEU A 245 -7.06 7.97 -10.85
N THR A 246 -8.38 8.09 -10.66
CA THR A 246 -9.17 7.07 -9.97
C THR A 246 -10.21 6.47 -10.90
N GLY A 247 -10.15 5.15 -11.08
CA GLY A 247 -11.03 4.40 -11.97
C GLY A 247 -10.39 4.06 -13.32
N ALA A 248 -11.12 3.27 -14.13
CA ALA A 248 -10.68 2.84 -15.45
C ALA A 248 -10.80 3.99 -16.47
N HIS A 249 -9.86 4.93 -16.41
CA HIS A 249 -9.79 6.03 -17.37
C HIS A 249 -9.39 5.54 -18.78
N PRO A 250 -9.89 6.20 -19.84
CA PRO A 250 -9.46 5.91 -21.21
C PRO A 250 -8.03 6.44 -21.45
N PHE A 251 -7.35 5.87 -22.45
CA PHE A 251 -5.98 6.23 -22.81
C PHE A 251 -5.70 7.75 -22.92
N PRO A 252 -6.56 8.60 -23.52
CA PRO A 252 -6.28 10.04 -23.61
C PRO A 252 -6.08 10.73 -22.26
N SER A 253 -6.68 10.24 -21.18
CA SER A 253 -6.49 10.83 -19.84
C SER A 253 -5.05 10.58 -19.33
N PHE A 254 -4.48 9.41 -19.60
CA PHE A 254 -3.09 9.11 -19.29
C PHE A 254 -2.14 9.90 -20.19
N ALA A 255 -2.44 9.95 -21.48
CA ALA A 255 -1.62 10.66 -22.45
C ALA A 255 -1.45 12.13 -22.08
N ALA A 256 -2.55 12.80 -21.71
CA ALA A 256 -2.50 14.22 -21.32
C ALA A 256 -1.53 14.48 -20.16
N ILE A 257 -1.56 13.64 -19.11
CA ILE A 257 -0.69 13.77 -17.94
C ILE A 257 0.77 13.41 -18.30
N ILE A 258 0.96 12.31 -19.02
CA ILE A 258 2.32 11.86 -19.35
C ILE A 258 3.01 12.86 -20.28
N ASP A 259 2.30 13.36 -21.31
CA ASP A 259 2.86 14.34 -22.25
C ASP A 259 3.21 15.64 -21.54
N GLU A 260 2.35 16.13 -20.64
CA GLU A 260 2.64 17.30 -19.80
C GLU A 260 3.93 17.11 -18.98
N LYS A 261 4.08 15.94 -18.31
CA LYS A 261 5.30 15.64 -17.54
C LYS A 261 6.55 15.51 -18.41
N LEU A 262 6.40 15.08 -19.65
CA LEU A 262 7.52 14.96 -20.60
C LEU A 262 7.92 16.33 -21.20
N GLU A 263 6.96 17.24 -21.39
CA GLU A 263 7.20 18.58 -21.95
C GLU A 263 7.82 19.55 -20.94
N ASN A 264 7.47 19.42 -19.65
CA ASN A 264 7.99 20.26 -18.57
C ASN A 264 9.47 19.94 -18.28
N LYS A 265 10.36 20.24 -19.24
CA LYS A 265 11.80 20.29 -19.04
C LYS A 265 12.15 21.61 -18.35
N GLN A 266 12.48 21.54 -17.06
CA GLN A 266 13.18 22.66 -16.41
C GLN A 266 14.63 22.76 -16.89
#